data_889cc916e54fd215b9214b728390a1b7
#
_entry.id   889cc916e54fd215b9214b728390a1b7
#
_cell.length_a   1.000
_cell.length_b   1.000
_cell.length_c   1.000
_cell.angle_alpha   90.00
_cell.angle_beta   90.00
_cell.angle_gamma   90.00
#
_symmetry.space_group_name_H-M   'P 1'
#
loop_
_entity.id
_entity.type
_entity.pdbx_description
1 polymer ?
#
loop_
_entity_poly.entity_id
_entity_poly.type
_entity_poly.pdbx_seq_one_letter_code
_entity_poly.pdbx_strand_id
1 'polypeptide(L)' 'MTETTVSRGSNGQYKVTIPKSIGDGFDLDGKTLDWRVVSGNKLEATISDD' A
#
# COMPACT_ATOMS: atom_id res chain seq x y z
N MET A 1 -9.95 10.41 -8.68
CA MET A 1 -9.17 9.78 -7.63
C MET A 1 -8.98 8.30 -7.93
N THR A 2 -7.86 7.76 -7.53
CA THR A 2 -7.53 6.36 -7.82
C THR A 2 -7.92 5.50 -6.62
N GLU A 3 -8.65 4.42 -6.91
CA GLU A 3 -9.15 3.52 -5.87
C GLU A 3 -8.83 2.08 -6.21
N THR A 4 -8.55 1.27 -5.19
CA THR A 4 -8.42 -0.17 -5.35
C THR A 4 -9.11 -0.84 -4.18
N THR A 5 -9.48 -2.11 -4.38
CA THR A 5 -10.21 -2.87 -3.36
C THR A 5 -9.26 -3.82 -2.65
N VAL A 6 -9.40 -3.88 -1.33
CA VAL A 6 -8.62 -4.80 -0.51
C VAL A 6 -9.29 -6.17 -0.52
N SER A 7 -8.48 -7.22 -0.69
CA SER A 7 -8.95 -8.60 -0.64
C SER A 7 -8.30 -9.32 0.53
N ARG A 8 -9.04 -10.25 1.14
CA ARG A 8 -8.49 -11.07 2.23
C ARG A 8 -8.16 -12.46 1.71
N GLY A 9 -6.92 -12.89 1.96
CA GLY A 9 -6.49 -14.22 1.59
C GLY A 9 -6.97 -15.29 2.58
N SER A 10 -6.84 -16.56 2.18
CA SER A 10 -7.26 -17.70 3.00
C SER A 10 -6.45 -17.84 4.28
N ASN A 11 -5.26 -17.29 4.31
CA ASN A 11 -4.37 -17.33 5.48
C ASN A 11 -4.56 -16.14 6.42
N GLY A 12 -5.59 -15.33 6.19
CA GLY A 12 -5.86 -14.16 7.02
C GLY A 12 -5.14 -12.90 6.62
N GLN A 13 -4.28 -12.96 5.62
CA GLN A 13 -3.58 -11.78 5.14
C GLN A 13 -4.44 -10.98 4.17
N TYR A 14 -4.21 -9.68 4.15
CA TYR A 14 -4.92 -8.79 3.24
C TYR A 14 -4.02 -8.41 2.08
N LYS A 15 -4.62 -8.24 0.91
CA LYS A 15 -3.89 -7.84 -0.30
C LYS A 15 -4.59 -6.66 -0.94
N VAL A 16 -3.81 -5.76 -1.48
CA VAL A 16 -4.33 -4.62 -2.23
C VAL A 16 -3.39 -4.35 -3.41
N THR A 17 -3.99 -4.03 -4.56
CA THR A 17 -3.22 -3.67 -5.74
C THR A 17 -2.86 -2.20 -5.66
N ILE A 18 -1.57 -1.91 -5.74
CA ILE A 18 -1.10 -0.53 -5.82
C ILE A 18 -1.25 -0.08 -7.27
N PRO A 19 -1.95 1.04 -7.52
CA PRO A 19 -2.11 1.53 -8.89
C PRO A 19 -0.78 1.76 -9.58
N LYS A 20 -0.73 1.43 -10.86
CA LYS A 20 0.49 1.51 -11.64
C LYS A 20 1.09 2.92 -11.63
N SER A 21 0.24 3.94 -11.74
CA SER A 21 0.72 5.32 -11.75
C SER A 21 1.41 5.71 -10.44
N ILE A 22 0.90 5.21 -9.31
CA ILE A 22 1.53 5.45 -8.01
C ILE A 22 2.82 4.65 -7.88
N GLY A 23 2.80 3.37 -8.27
CA GLY A 23 3.98 2.54 -8.22
C GLY A 23 5.12 3.08 -9.07
N ASP A 24 4.80 3.51 -10.29
CA ASP A 24 5.80 4.06 -11.21
C ASP A 24 6.31 5.42 -10.71
N GLY A 25 5.42 6.25 -10.18
CA GLY A 25 5.79 7.57 -9.70
C GLY A 25 6.79 7.54 -8.56
N PHE A 26 6.72 6.53 -7.71
CA PHE A 26 7.62 6.37 -6.57
C PHE A 26 8.69 5.29 -6.81
N ASP A 27 8.63 4.58 -7.94
CA ASP A 27 9.54 3.48 -8.22
C ASP A 27 9.55 2.47 -7.07
N LEU A 28 8.39 1.92 -6.79
CA LEU A 28 8.17 1.11 -5.58
C LEU A 28 8.82 -0.28 -5.63
N ASP A 29 9.29 -0.72 -6.78
CA ASP A 29 9.90 -2.04 -6.89
C ASP A 29 11.12 -2.14 -5.98
N GLY A 30 11.11 -3.11 -5.08
CA GLY A 30 12.19 -3.30 -4.13
C GLY A 30 12.19 -2.36 -2.94
N LYS A 31 11.20 -1.49 -2.84
CA LYS A 31 11.09 -0.56 -1.71
C LYS A 31 10.38 -1.22 -0.53
N THR A 32 10.58 -0.64 0.64
CA THR A 32 9.89 -1.05 1.86
C THR A 32 8.84 -0.01 2.21
N LEU A 33 7.67 -0.48 2.64
CA LEU A 33 6.59 0.41 3.08
C LEU A 33 6.43 0.32 4.59
N ASP A 34 6.49 1.47 5.23
CA ASP A 34 6.27 1.59 6.67
C ASP A 34 4.86 2.12 6.90
N TRP A 35 4.03 1.32 7.56
CA TRP A 35 2.60 1.61 7.71
C TRP A 35 2.32 2.31 9.02
N ARG A 36 1.41 3.28 8.95
CA ARG A 36 1.01 4.04 10.13
C ARG A 36 -0.49 4.29 10.10
N VAL A 37 -1.16 4.06 11.23
CA VAL A 37 -2.58 4.37 11.37
C VAL A 37 -2.72 5.83 11.75
N VAL A 38 -3.49 6.58 10.97
CA VAL A 38 -3.72 8.01 11.22
C VAL A 38 -5.02 8.20 11.99
N SER A 39 -6.08 7.51 11.57
CA SER A 39 -7.39 7.62 12.22
C SER A 39 -8.17 6.33 11.97
N GLY A 40 -9.46 6.31 12.35
CA GLY A 40 -10.29 5.12 12.18
C GLY A 40 -10.53 4.70 10.74
N ASN A 41 -10.34 5.61 9.80
CA ASN A 41 -10.54 5.32 8.38
C ASN A 41 -9.40 5.80 7.51
N LYS A 42 -8.24 6.08 8.10
CA LYS A 42 -7.07 6.55 7.35
C LYS A 42 -5.82 5.86 7.83
N LEU A 43 -4.98 5.51 6.88
CA LEU A 43 -3.63 5.04 7.15
C LEU A 43 -2.68 5.66 6.13
N GLU A 44 -1.41 5.64 6.44
CA GLU A 44 -0.40 6.12 5.50
C GLU A 44 0.73 5.12 5.41
N ALA A 45 1.41 5.14 4.27
CA ALA A 45 2.57 4.30 4.03
C ALA A 45 3.74 5.18 3.63
N THR A 46 4.84 5.05 4.35
CA THR A 46 6.06 5.78 4.06
C THR A 46 7.01 4.87 3.30
N ILE A 47 7.56 5.35 2.20
CA ILE A 47 8.41 4.58 1.31
C ILE A 47 9.85 4.73 1.76
N SER A 48 10.55 3.60 1.86
CA SER A 48 11.94 3.56 2.29
C SER A 48 12.76 2.70 1.34
N ASP A 49 14.00 3.08 1.13
CA ASP A 49 14.96 2.33 0.31
C ASP A 49 15.67 1.22 1.08
N ASP A 50 15.50 1.18 2.37
CA ASP A 50 16.20 0.19 3.22
C ASP A 50 15.61 -1.18 3.17
#